data_2caa78078c94ec3619aeffc530b5547f
#
_entry.id   2caa78078c94ec3619aeffc530b5547f
#
_cell.length_a   1.000
_cell.length_b   1.000
_cell.length_c   1.000
_cell.angle_alpha   90.00
_cell.angle_beta   90.00
_cell.angle_gamma   90.00
#
_symmetry.space_group_name_H-M   'P 1'
#
loop_
_entity.id
_entity.type
_entity.pdbx_description
1 polymer ?
#
loop_
_entity_poly.entity_id
_entity_poly.type
_entity_poly.pdbx_seq_one_letter_code
_entity_poly.pdbx_strand_id
1 'polypeptide(L)'
;MEYLANPDILGPSLSLIKFYYSGTGPMVGLLGAGVLYLLASRRWSDIYLALVLALSAIVVVSTVSAQIPSAEIQSAFNAGLPQGFRTIVKDLPMTARTPTMILNITGAIFLIGGSLFSYIRDRRTYNIPLFLGGIFPSLGGASLGFFNNANIFFEFELAGTILLFLGFILSMKYLRRPSDDPHSTRNISAR
;
A
#
# COMPACT_ATOMS: atom_id res chain seq x y z
N MET A 1 -0.75 -2.00 -18.37
CA MET A 1 -2.08 -2.61 -18.21
C MET A 1 -2.76 -2.97 -19.53
N GLU A 2 -2.61 -2.21 -20.60
CA GLU A 2 -3.08 -2.63 -21.94
C GLU A 2 -2.52 -3.99 -22.38
N TYR A 3 -1.29 -4.33 -22.02
CA TYR A 3 -0.69 -5.65 -22.25
C TYR A 3 -1.40 -6.81 -21.55
N LEU A 4 -2.12 -6.54 -20.46
CA LEU A 4 -2.95 -7.54 -19.78
C LEU A 4 -4.31 -7.75 -20.47
N ALA A 5 -4.73 -6.79 -21.26
CA ALA A 5 -6.03 -6.79 -21.95
C ALA A 5 -5.96 -7.24 -23.41
N ASN A 6 -4.77 -7.47 -23.96
CA ASN A 6 -4.63 -7.90 -25.35
C ASN A 6 -4.23 -9.40 -25.42
N PRO A 7 -5.21 -10.31 -25.56
CA PRO A 7 -4.97 -11.75 -25.60
C PRO A 7 -4.11 -12.20 -26.79
N ASP A 8 -4.03 -11.40 -27.85
CA ASP A 8 -3.29 -11.74 -29.08
C ASP A 8 -1.77 -11.55 -28.94
N ILE A 9 -1.32 -10.78 -27.92
CA ILE A 9 0.11 -10.47 -27.75
C ILE A 9 0.78 -11.36 -26.70
N LEU A 10 0.13 -11.69 -25.58
CA LEU A 10 0.78 -12.41 -24.46
C LEU A 10 -0.10 -13.47 -23.79
N GLY A 11 -1.35 -13.59 -24.14
CA GLY A 11 -2.33 -14.34 -23.37
C GLY A 11 -2.46 -13.83 -21.92
N PRO A 12 -3.51 -14.15 -21.21
CA PRO A 12 -3.68 -13.75 -19.81
C PRO A 12 -2.57 -14.39 -18.96
N SER A 13 -1.57 -13.62 -18.58
CA SER A 13 -0.51 -14.12 -17.71
C SER A 13 -1.05 -14.23 -16.27
N LEU A 14 -1.57 -15.40 -15.93
CA LEU A 14 -1.99 -15.74 -14.57
C LEU A 14 -0.87 -15.42 -13.55
N SER A 15 0.38 -15.64 -13.95
CA SER A 15 1.55 -15.34 -13.12
C SER A 15 1.63 -13.86 -12.79
N LEU A 16 1.33 -12.96 -13.72
CA LEU A 16 1.36 -11.52 -13.50
C LEU A 16 0.25 -11.07 -12.55
N ILE A 17 -0.95 -11.64 -12.68
CA ILE A 17 -2.07 -11.37 -11.79
C ILE A 17 -1.76 -11.83 -10.37
N LYS A 18 -1.22 -13.04 -10.23
CA LYS A 18 -0.79 -13.58 -8.94
C LYS A 18 0.31 -12.72 -8.31
N PHE A 19 1.29 -12.29 -9.10
CA PHE A 19 2.36 -11.40 -8.65
C PHE A 19 1.81 -10.07 -8.15
N TYR A 20 0.94 -9.43 -8.93
CA TYR A 20 0.31 -8.18 -8.55
C TYR A 20 -0.49 -8.33 -7.24
N TYR A 21 -1.36 -9.34 -7.16
CA TYR A 21 -2.18 -9.56 -5.97
C TYR A 21 -1.35 -9.88 -4.73
N SER A 22 -0.28 -10.69 -4.87
CA SER A 22 0.60 -11.04 -3.76
C SER A 22 1.37 -9.84 -3.20
N GLY A 23 1.54 -8.77 -3.98
CA GLY A 23 2.24 -7.55 -3.55
C GLY A 23 1.34 -6.51 -2.88
N THR A 24 0.05 -6.45 -3.23
CA THR A 24 -0.83 -5.33 -2.81
C THR A 24 -1.01 -5.22 -1.30
N GLY A 25 -1.39 -6.31 -0.63
CA GLY A 25 -1.56 -6.34 0.83
C GLY A 25 -0.26 -6.08 1.60
N PRO A 26 0.82 -6.85 1.31
CA PRO A 26 2.13 -6.62 1.91
C PRO A 26 2.64 -5.19 1.78
N MET A 27 2.49 -4.55 0.62
CA MET A 27 2.93 -3.18 0.39
C MET A 27 2.25 -2.20 1.34
N VAL A 28 0.92 -2.26 1.47
CA VAL A 28 0.16 -1.39 2.36
C VAL A 28 0.50 -1.65 3.82
N GLY A 29 0.64 -2.91 4.21
CA GLY A 29 1.06 -3.31 5.55
C GLY A 29 2.45 -2.77 5.93
N LEU A 30 3.42 -2.86 5.02
CA LEU A 30 4.78 -2.35 5.21
C LEU A 30 4.82 -0.81 5.29
N LEU A 31 4.03 -0.11 4.47
CA LEU A 31 3.90 1.35 4.57
C LEU A 31 3.32 1.76 5.93
N GLY A 32 2.30 1.05 6.41
CA GLY A 32 1.75 1.26 7.76
C GLY A 32 2.78 0.99 8.86
N ALA A 33 3.59 -0.06 8.73
CA ALA A 33 4.68 -0.34 9.65
C ALA A 33 5.72 0.79 9.68
N GLY A 34 6.09 1.33 8.53
CA GLY A 34 6.99 2.48 8.43
C GLY A 34 6.50 3.69 9.22
N VAL A 35 5.22 4.02 9.11
CA VAL A 35 4.61 5.12 9.88
C VAL A 35 4.57 4.78 11.38
N LEU A 36 4.27 3.54 11.75
CA LEU A 36 4.25 3.12 13.14
C LEU A 36 5.63 3.25 13.80
N TYR A 37 6.73 2.96 13.09
CA TYR A 37 8.09 3.20 13.56
C TYR A 37 8.40 4.68 13.86
N LEU A 38 7.72 5.60 13.18
CA LEU A 38 7.88 7.04 13.43
C LEU A 38 7.07 7.53 14.64
N LEU A 39 5.99 6.83 14.99
CA LEU A 39 5.01 7.32 15.98
C LEU A 39 4.99 6.54 17.30
N ALA A 40 5.25 5.25 17.25
CA ALA A 40 5.14 4.35 18.38
C ALA A 40 6.51 3.94 18.93
N SER A 41 6.50 3.27 20.10
CA SER A 41 7.71 2.67 20.64
C SER A 41 8.19 1.51 19.74
N ARG A 42 9.50 1.33 19.62
CA ARG A 42 10.14 0.31 18.81
C ARG A 42 9.55 -1.09 19.02
N ARG A 43 9.22 -1.43 20.26
CA ARG A 43 8.64 -2.74 20.60
C ARG A 43 7.32 -3.02 19.87
N TRP A 44 6.40 -2.06 19.84
CA TRP A 44 5.11 -2.21 19.15
C TRP A 44 5.28 -2.25 17.62
N SER A 45 6.19 -1.44 17.10
CA SER A 45 6.51 -1.42 15.67
C SER A 45 7.13 -2.75 15.22
N ASP A 46 8.03 -3.34 16.01
CA ASP A 46 8.65 -4.63 15.73
C ASP A 46 7.60 -5.76 15.73
N ILE A 47 6.67 -5.76 16.71
CA ILE A 47 5.57 -6.74 16.77
C ILE A 47 4.67 -6.61 15.53
N TYR A 48 4.29 -5.39 15.16
CA TYR A 48 3.46 -5.18 13.99
C TYR A 48 4.18 -5.58 12.70
N LEU A 49 5.46 -5.24 12.56
CA LEU A 49 6.26 -5.66 11.40
C LEU A 49 6.35 -7.19 11.29
N ALA A 50 6.59 -7.89 12.40
CA ALA A 50 6.61 -9.35 12.42
C ALA A 50 5.25 -9.93 11.96
N LEU A 51 4.13 -9.35 12.42
CA LEU A 51 2.80 -9.74 11.98
C LEU A 51 2.61 -9.49 10.47
N VAL A 52 3.02 -8.32 9.97
CA VAL A 52 2.96 -7.98 8.54
C VAL A 52 3.75 -9.00 7.71
N LEU A 53 4.97 -9.33 8.12
CA LEU A 53 5.80 -10.30 7.41
C LEU A 53 5.19 -11.71 7.42
N ALA A 54 4.66 -12.16 8.56
CA ALA A 54 3.99 -13.45 8.66
C ALA A 54 2.75 -13.54 7.77
N LEU A 55 1.86 -12.54 7.81
CA LEU A 55 0.68 -12.48 6.95
C LEU A 55 1.06 -12.37 5.47
N SER A 56 2.09 -11.58 5.15
CA SER A 56 2.61 -11.46 3.78
C SER A 56 3.10 -12.80 3.23
N ALA A 57 3.83 -13.57 4.03
CA ALA A 57 4.26 -14.91 3.63
C ALA A 57 3.06 -15.83 3.34
N ILE A 58 2.02 -15.79 4.18
CA ILE A 58 0.78 -16.55 3.94
C ILE A 58 0.11 -16.11 2.63
N VAL A 59 0.00 -14.80 2.37
CA VAL A 59 -0.58 -14.26 1.12
C VAL A 59 0.19 -14.76 -0.09
N VAL A 60 1.52 -14.63 -0.08
CA VAL A 60 2.37 -15.05 -1.20
C VAL A 60 2.22 -16.54 -1.47
N VAL A 61 2.40 -17.39 -0.44
CA VAL A 61 2.30 -18.85 -0.59
C VAL A 61 0.91 -19.25 -1.07
N SER A 62 -0.15 -18.73 -0.45
CA SER A 62 -1.53 -19.07 -0.81
C SER A 62 -1.90 -18.60 -2.22
N THR A 63 -1.39 -17.43 -2.67
CA THR A 63 -1.67 -16.90 -4.00
C THR A 63 -0.91 -17.68 -5.08
N VAL A 64 0.36 -18.00 -4.83
CA VAL A 64 1.18 -18.76 -5.79
C VAL A 64 0.64 -20.17 -5.98
N SER A 65 0.25 -20.84 -4.88
CA SER A 65 -0.30 -22.20 -4.93
C SER A 65 -1.75 -22.27 -5.40
N ALA A 66 -2.48 -21.14 -5.48
CA ALA A 66 -3.87 -21.13 -5.93
C ALA A 66 -3.99 -21.64 -7.38
N GLN A 67 -4.90 -22.57 -7.61
CA GLN A 67 -5.27 -23.04 -8.94
C GLN A 67 -6.54 -22.31 -9.38
N ILE A 68 -6.42 -21.42 -10.37
CA ILE A 68 -7.56 -20.69 -10.93
C ILE A 68 -7.88 -21.36 -12.28
N PRO A 69 -9.12 -21.83 -12.51
CA PRO A 69 -9.50 -22.46 -13.75
C PRO A 69 -9.30 -21.53 -14.96
N SER A 70 -8.77 -22.05 -16.05
CA SER A 70 -8.51 -21.26 -17.27
C SER A 70 -9.78 -20.64 -17.88
N ALA A 71 -10.92 -21.32 -17.73
CA ALA A 71 -12.20 -20.79 -18.19
C ALA A 71 -12.62 -19.51 -17.44
N GLU A 72 -12.33 -19.43 -16.15
CA GLU A 72 -12.63 -18.23 -15.33
C GLU A 72 -11.70 -17.07 -15.69
N ILE A 73 -10.43 -17.36 -15.98
CA ILE A 73 -9.47 -16.36 -16.47
C ILE A 73 -9.96 -15.79 -17.80
N GLN A 74 -10.38 -16.64 -18.73
CA GLN A 74 -10.89 -16.21 -20.04
C GLN A 74 -12.17 -15.38 -19.90
N SER A 75 -13.10 -15.80 -19.04
CA SER A 75 -14.33 -15.03 -18.78
C SER A 75 -14.04 -13.67 -18.15
N ALA A 76 -13.05 -13.61 -17.25
CA ALA A 76 -12.61 -12.38 -16.63
C ALA A 76 -12.00 -11.39 -17.63
N PHE A 77 -11.22 -11.90 -18.61
CA PHE A 77 -10.69 -11.07 -19.69
C PHE A 77 -11.78 -10.56 -20.63
N ASN A 78 -12.73 -11.41 -20.99
CA ASN A 78 -13.85 -11.03 -21.85
C ASN A 78 -14.78 -9.99 -21.19
N ALA A 79 -14.87 -10.01 -19.84
CA ALA A 79 -15.63 -9.02 -19.08
C ALA A 79 -14.95 -7.66 -18.98
N GLY A 80 -13.65 -7.58 -19.36
CA GLY A 80 -12.85 -6.38 -19.26
C GLY A 80 -12.46 -5.99 -17.83
N LEU A 81 -11.50 -5.07 -17.72
CA LEU A 81 -11.17 -4.41 -16.46
C LEU A 81 -12.30 -3.43 -16.10
N PRO A 82 -12.75 -3.37 -14.89
CA PRO A 82 -12.35 -3.92 -13.59
C PRO A 82 -13.10 -5.20 -13.19
N GLN A 83 -14.10 -5.64 -13.96
CA GLN A 83 -14.94 -6.78 -13.58
C GLN A 83 -14.15 -8.09 -13.56
N GLY A 84 -13.26 -8.26 -14.53
CA GLY A 84 -12.38 -9.42 -14.59
C GLY A 84 -11.47 -9.56 -13.38
N PHE A 85 -10.89 -8.46 -12.89
CA PHE A 85 -10.09 -8.49 -11.68
C PHE A 85 -10.89 -8.92 -10.45
N ARG A 86 -12.13 -8.44 -10.30
CA ARG A 86 -13.02 -8.83 -9.20
C ARG A 86 -13.37 -10.32 -9.27
N THR A 87 -13.61 -10.86 -10.45
CA THR A 87 -13.89 -12.27 -10.64
C THR A 87 -12.72 -13.11 -10.17
N ILE A 88 -11.52 -12.83 -10.68
CA ILE A 88 -10.30 -13.55 -10.29
C ILE A 88 -10.02 -13.45 -8.79
N VAL A 89 -10.21 -12.28 -8.17
CA VAL A 89 -10.00 -12.10 -6.72
C VAL A 89 -11.00 -12.93 -5.91
N LYS A 90 -12.25 -13.12 -6.39
CA LYS A 90 -13.23 -13.98 -5.71
C LYS A 90 -12.83 -15.46 -5.71
N ASP A 91 -12.12 -15.90 -6.75
CA ASP A 91 -11.71 -17.29 -6.90
C ASP A 91 -10.42 -17.62 -6.15
N LEU A 92 -9.73 -16.60 -5.63
CA LEU A 92 -8.61 -16.81 -4.73
C LEU A 92 -9.06 -17.42 -3.40
N PRO A 93 -8.25 -18.34 -2.84
CA PRO A 93 -8.58 -18.98 -1.57
C PRO A 93 -8.70 -17.96 -0.42
N MET A 94 -9.57 -18.25 0.54
CA MET A 94 -9.76 -17.40 1.73
C MET A 94 -8.45 -17.16 2.49
N THR A 95 -7.53 -18.13 2.46
CA THR A 95 -6.19 -18.03 3.04
C THR A 95 -5.32 -16.95 2.40
N ALA A 96 -5.59 -16.54 1.16
CA ALA A 96 -4.96 -15.39 0.53
C ALA A 96 -5.75 -14.09 0.78
N ARG A 97 -7.08 -14.15 0.68
CA ARG A 97 -7.96 -12.95 0.74
C ARG A 97 -8.02 -12.34 2.13
N THR A 98 -8.22 -13.15 3.17
CA THR A 98 -8.37 -12.65 4.55
C THR A 98 -7.12 -11.95 5.05
N PRO A 99 -5.89 -12.51 4.94
CA PRO A 99 -4.68 -11.80 5.34
C PRO A 99 -4.44 -10.53 4.52
N THR A 100 -4.70 -10.53 3.20
CA THR A 100 -4.59 -9.33 2.36
C THR A 100 -5.54 -8.22 2.85
N MET A 101 -6.78 -8.56 3.19
CA MET A 101 -7.74 -7.61 3.74
C MET A 101 -7.28 -7.04 5.08
N ILE A 102 -6.76 -7.88 5.99
CA ILE A 102 -6.21 -7.44 7.27
C ILE A 102 -5.03 -6.48 7.07
N LEU A 103 -4.09 -6.83 6.18
CA LEU A 103 -2.93 -5.99 5.87
C LEU A 103 -3.34 -4.65 5.28
N ASN A 104 -4.31 -4.63 4.36
CA ASN A 104 -4.80 -3.40 3.75
C ASN A 104 -5.50 -2.50 4.78
N ILE A 105 -6.38 -3.04 5.61
CA ILE A 105 -7.11 -2.27 6.61
C ILE A 105 -6.16 -1.73 7.67
N THR A 106 -5.33 -2.57 8.27
CA THR A 106 -4.42 -2.14 9.34
C THR A 106 -3.34 -1.20 8.82
N GLY A 107 -2.78 -1.49 7.66
CA GLY A 107 -1.79 -0.63 7.01
C GLY A 107 -2.37 0.74 6.65
N ALA A 108 -3.58 0.79 6.10
CA ALA A 108 -4.27 2.05 5.81
C ALA A 108 -4.57 2.86 7.08
N ILE A 109 -5.02 2.21 8.15
CA ILE A 109 -5.26 2.88 9.45
C ILE A 109 -3.98 3.52 9.96
N PHE A 110 -2.85 2.81 9.95
CA PHE A 110 -1.58 3.36 10.43
C PHE A 110 -1.02 4.41 9.47
N LEU A 111 -1.12 4.21 8.16
CA LEU A 111 -0.64 5.17 7.17
C LEU A 111 -1.43 6.48 7.23
N ILE A 112 -2.74 6.41 7.12
CA ILE A 112 -3.62 7.58 7.07
C ILE A 112 -3.73 8.20 8.47
N GLY A 113 -4.09 7.40 9.47
CA GLY A 113 -4.27 7.85 10.85
C GLY A 113 -2.97 8.34 11.47
N GLY A 114 -1.87 7.64 11.24
CA GLY A 114 -0.56 8.03 11.75
C GLY A 114 -0.04 9.32 11.13
N SER A 115 -0.17 9.47 9.80
CA SER A 115 0.24 10.70 9.12
C SER A 115 -0.59 11.90 9.57
N LEU A 116 -1.90 11.71 9.73
CA LEU A 116 -2.80 12.75 10.25
C LEU A 116 -2.46 13.12 11.69
N PHE A 117 -2.24 12.14 12.55
CA PHE A 117 -1.85 12.36 13.94
C PHE A 117 -0.53 13.13 14.05
N SER A 118 0.47 12.73 13.27
CA SER A 118 1.77 13.42 13.22
C SER A 118 1.62 14.86 12.70
N TYR A 119 0.74 15.10 11.72
CA TYR A 119 0.46 16.45 11.24
C TYR A 119 -0.18 17.34 12.32
N ILE A 120 -1.18 16.81 13.02
CA ILE A 120 -1.89 17.58 14.08
C ILE A 120 -0.95 17.90 15.24
N ARG A 121 -0.12 16.93 15.66
CA ARG A 121 0.79 17.07 16.79
C ARG A 121 1.97 17.99 16.50
N ASP A 122 2.66 17.74 15.39
CA ASP A 122 3.96 18.38 15.11
C ASP A 122 3.85 19.48 14.05
N ARG A 123 2.68 19.63 13.41
CA ARG A 123 2.38 20.54 12.28
C ARG A 123 3.41 20.47 11.14
N ARG A 124 4.04 19.32 10.95
CA ARG A 124 5.05 19.11 9.92
C ARG A 124 4.40 18.94 8.57
N THR A 125 4.68 19.85 7.65
CA THR A 125 4.03 19.93 6.33
C THR A 125 4.27 18.71 5.43
N TYR A 126 5.36 17.95 5.64
CA TYR A 126 5.61 16.72 4.87
C TYR A 126 4.62 15.59 5.18
N ASN A 127 3.88 15.66 6.28
CA ASN A 127 2.84 14.69 6.61
C ASN A 127 1.59 14.86 5.74
N ILE A 128 1.37 16.04 5.14
CA ILE A 128 0.21 16.28 4.25
C ILE A 128 0.27 15.38 3.01
N PRO A 129 1.36 15.37 2.22
CA PRO A 129 1.44 14.46 1.08
C PRO A 129 1.44 12.97 1.49
N LEU A 130 1.99 12.60 2.65
CA LEU A 130 1.89 11.23 3.15
C LEU A 130 0.44 10.84 3.46
N PHE A 131 -0.32 11.71 4.12
CA PHE A 131 -1.72 11.52 4.42
C PHE A 131 -2.59 11.43 3.15
N LEU A 132 -2.43 12.39 2.24
CA LEU A 132 -3.15 12.38 0.97
C LEU A 132 -2.77 11.17 0.11
N GLY A 133 -1.48 10.82 0.08
CA GLY A 133 -0.98 9.66 -0.64
C GLY A 133 -1.54 8.33 -0.14
N GLY A 134 -1.93 8.24 1.13
CA GLY A 134 -2.66 7.10 1.67
C GLY A 134 -4.16 7.10 1.31
N ILE A 135 -4.78 8.28 1.23
CA ILE A 135 -6.21 8.41 0.91
C ILE A 135 -6.48 8.16 -0.58
N PHE A 136 -5.67 8.68 -1.49
CA PHE A 136 -5.92 8.60 -2.93
C PHE A 136 -6.12 7.16 -3.45
N PRO A 137 -5.27 6.18 -3.14
CA PRO A 137 -5.51 4.79 -3.54
C PRO A 137 -6.81 4.22 -2.96
N SER A 138 -7.17 4.63 -1.74
CA SER A 138 -8.43 4.20 -1.11
C SER A 138 -9.65 4.75 -1.86
N LEU A 139 -9.58 6.01 -2.32
CA LEU A 139 -10.61 6.63 -3.18
C LEU A 139 -10.64 5.96 -4.56
N GLY A 140 -9.48 5.60 -5.12
CA GLY A 140 -9.37 4.81 -6.34
C GLY A 140 -10.11 3.48 -6.23
N GLY A 141 -9.84 2.72 -5.18
CA GLY A 141 -10.55 1.46 -4.89
C GLY A 141 -12.06 1.64 -4.74
N ALA A 142 -12.49 2.71 -4.05
CA ALA A 142 -13.91 3.05 -3.91
C ALA A 142 -14.52 3.44 -5.26
N SER A 143 -13.83 4.22 -6.11
CA SER A 143 -14.30 4.62 -7.43
C SER A 143 -14.56 3.41 -8.34
N LEU A 144 -13.70 2.41 -8.27
CA LEU A 144 -13.88 1.13 -8.95
C LEU A 144 -15.14 0.42 -8.46
N GLY A 145 -15.43 0.55 -7.15
CA GLY A 145 -16.61 -0.01 -6.51
C GLY A 145 -17.92 0.63 -6.96
N PHE A 146 -17.94 1.95 -7.03
CA PHE A 146 -19.15 2.73 -7.26
C PHE A 146 -19.38 3.10 -8.72
N PHE A 147 -18.32 3.51 -9.44
CA PHE A 147 -18.43 4.05 -10.79
C PHE A 147 -18.03 3.07 -11.89
N ASN A 148 -17.46 1.91 -11.52
CA ASN A 148 -16.98 0.89 -12.47
C ASN A 148 -16.01 1.45 -13.54
N ASN A 149 -15.22 2.46 -13.17
CA ASN A 149 -14.29 3.15 -14.07
C ASN A 149 -12.85 2.86 -13.67
N ALA A 150 -12.18 2.05 -14.50
CA ALA A 150 -10.79 1.66 -14.27
C ALA A 150 -9.79 2.82 -14.45
N ASN A 151 -10.07 3.76 -15.34
CA ASN A 151 -9.15 4.88 -15.58
C ASN A 151 -9.02 5.77 -14.33
N ILE A 152 -10.15 6.10 -13.71
CA ILE A 152 -10.17 6.85 -12.44
C ILE A 152 -9.39 6.12 -11.35
N PHE A 153 -9.52 4.79 -11.26
CA PHE A 153 -8.75 3.99 -10.32
C PHE A 153 -7.24 4.19 -10.50
N PHE A 154 -6.74 4.05 -11.74
CA PHE A 154 -5.30 4.19 -12.01
C PHE A 154 -4.79 5.61 -11.81
N GLU A 155 -5.60 6.63 -12.12
CA GLU A 155 -5.26 8.03 -11.87
C GLU A 155 -5.07 8.29 -10.37
N PHE A 156 -5.98 7.81 -9.53
CA PHE A 156 -5.87 7.92 -8.08
C PHE A 156 -4.68 7.14 -7.51
N GLU A 157 -4.43 5.92 -8.03
CA GLU A 157 -3.29 5.09 -7.61
C GLU A 157 -1.95 5.79 -7.93
N LEU A 158 -1.82 6.33 -9.15
CA LEU A 158 -0.64 7.08 -9.58
C LEU A 158 -0.44 8.35 -8.75
N ALA A 159 -1.50 9.14 -8.58
CA ALA A 159 -1.44 10.36 -7.78
C ALA A 159 -1.06 10.06 -6.33
N GLY A 160 -1.65 9.02 -5.73
CA GLY A 160 -1.31 8.56 -4.39
C GLY A 160 0.17 8.15 -4.26
N THR A 161 0.68 7.39 -5.22
CA THR A 161 2.09 6.96 -5.25
C THR A 161 3.03 8.16 -5.34
N ILE A 162 2.75 9.14 -6.20
CA ILE A 162 3.53 10.37 -6.32
C ILE A 162 3.54 11.15 -5.01
N LEU A 163 2.37 11.30 -4.37
CA LEU A 163 2.24 11.99 -3.09
C LEU A 163 3.01 11.31 -1.97
N LEU A 164 2.94 9.97 -1.87
CA LEU A 164 3.75 9.22 -0.91
C LEU A 164 5.24 9.46 -1.13
N PHE A 165 5.70 9.39 -2.38
CA PHE A 165 7.10 9.61 -2.72
C PHE A 165 7.56 11.04 -2.36
N LEU A 166 6.76 12.06 -2.67
CA LEU A 166 7.02 13.44 -2.29
C LEU A 166 7.08 13.60 -0.76
N GLY A 167 6.15 12.99 -0.03
CA GLY A 167 6.15 13.00 1.42
C GLY A 167 7.43 12.41 2.01
N PHE A 168 7.89 11.29 1.46
CA PHE A 168 9.15 10.66 1.86
C PHE A 168 10.37 11.55 1.60
N ILE A 169 10.49 12.15 0.40
CA ILE A 169 11.59 13.06 0.08
C ILE A 169 11.60 14.26 1.02
N LEU A 170 10.44 14.85 1.26
CA LEU A 170 10.32 16.00 2.17
C LEU A 170 10.69 15.62 3.61
N SER A 171 10.31 14.43 4.08
CA SER A 171 10.66 13.95 5.41
C SER A 171 12.17 13.76 5.57
N MET A 172 12.85 13.19 4.56
CA MET A 172 14.30 13.03 4.57
C MET A 172 15.05 14.38 4.59
N LYS A 173 14.57 15.38 3.85
CA LYS A 173 15.15 16.73 3.90
C LYS A 173 15.00 17.37 5.28
N TYR A 174 13.89 17.09 5.95
CA TYR A 174 13.64 17.63 7.29
C TYR A 174 14.57 17.01 8.34
N LEU A 175 14.79 15.70 8.25
CA LEU A 175 15.68 14.97 9.17
C LEU A 175 17.18 15.31 8.95
N ARG A 176 17.56 15.76 7.77
CA ARG A 176 18.93 16.16 7.44
C ARG A 176 19.28 17.60 7.79
N ARG A 177 18.30 18.43 8.18
CA ARG A 177 18.64 19.77 8.68
C ARG A 177 19.31 19.60 10.05
N PRO A 178 20.59 20.03 10.23
CA PRO A 178 21.19 20.14 11.54
C PRO A 178 20.25 21.02 12.37
N SER A 179 20.03 20.64 13.62
CA SER A 179 19.34 21.52 14.55
C SER A 179 20.21 22.79 14.70
N ASP A 180 19.85 23.84 14.00
CA ASP A 180 20.38 25.19 14.24
C ASP A 180 19.82 25.71 15.58
N ASP A 181 19.97 24.89 16.63
CA ASP A 181 19.68 25.30 17.99
C ASP A 181 20.99 25.85 18.58
N PRO A 182 21.15 27.18 18.63
CA PRO A 182 22.34 27.82 19.19
C PRO A 182 22.54 27.51 20.69
N HIS A 183 21.59 26.82 21.33
CA HIS A 183 21.67 26.43 22.74
C HIS A 183 22.24 25.02 22.95
N SER A 184 22.38 24.17 21.91
CA SER A 184 22.88 22.79 22.08
C SER A 184 24.39 22.72 22.39
N THR A 185 25.15 23.75 22.04
CA THR A 185 26.60 23.80 22.27
C THR A 185 26.99 24.25 23.66
N ARG A 186 26.06 24.81 24.49
CA ARG A 186 26.39 25.32 25.84
C ARG A 186 26.51 24.24 26.92
N ASN A 187 25.99 23.04 26.71
CA ASN A 187 25.98 22.02 27.77
C ASN A 187 27.14 20.99 27.67
N ILE A 188 28.03 21.09 26.68
CA ILE A 188 29.15 20.14 26.54
C ILE A 188 30.43 20.66 27.21
N SER A 189 30.52 21.93 27.51
CA SER A 189 31.71 22.53 28.17
C SER A 189 31.66 22.60 29.71
N ALA A 190 30.63 22.04 30.33
CA ALA A 190 30.42 22.10 31.80
C ALA A 190 30.42 20.72 32.49
N ARG A 191 31.08 19.72 31.90
CA ARG A 191 31.32 18.42 32.56
C ARG A 191 32.78 18.01 32.42
#